data_168d0d9609a9a5ff1d0beaee3a2d005f
#
_entry.id   168d0d9609a9a5ff1d0beaee3a2d005f
#
_cell.length_a   1.000
_cell.length_b   1.000
_cell.length_c   1.000
_cell.angle_alpha   90.00
_cell.angle_beta   90.00
_cell.angle_gamma   90.00
#
_symmetry.space_group_name_H-M   'P 1'
#
loop_
_entity.id
_entity.type
_entity.pdbx_description
1 polymer ?
#
loop_
_entity_poly.entity_id
_entity_poly.type
_entity_poly.pdbx_seq_one_letter_code
_entity_poly.pdbx_strand_id
1 'polypeptide(L)'
;MAKEEEKTPKIAKARYWWAVLYQENMRPDWREAIDDLLQLPYAYCEHTADKDSKSDHRKNHVHIIVAKSNTTSYKHIMEVFNLLSAPGKKALNTCEACVNIRHCYDYLIHDTDSCRKQGKEQYDPSCRITGNNFDIGAYEQISSAQKQEMLKELVGYIIANGFTTINDFTVAAMNDFDGCYWEIIVGYNGTLERYCRGNYLKRKAKAEARDAGE
;
A
#
# COMPACT_ATOMS: atom_id res chain seq x y z
N MET A 1 10.56 29.63 -5.71
CA MET A 1 10.50 28.35 -5.00
C MET A 1 9.22 27.67 -5.44
N ALA A 2 9.35 26.66 -6.35
CA ALA A 2 8.20 25.88 -6.78
C ALA A 2 7.77 24.99 -5.58
N LYS A 3 6.50 25.08 -5.18
CA LYS A 3 5.90 24.13 -4.25
C LYS A 3 5.91 22.76 -4.95
N GLU A 4 6.69 21.81 -4.45
CA GLU A 4 6.48 20.40 -4.82
C GLU A 4 5.06 20.05 -4.43
N GLU A 5 4.20 19.82 -5.43
CA GLU A 5 2.88 19.27 -5.22
C GLU A 5 3.07 17.87 -4.62
N GLU A 6 2.62 17.68 -3.39
CA GLU A 6 2.54 16.39 -2.72
C GLU A 6 1.67 15.47 -3.61
N LYS A 7 2.32 14.57 -4.37
CA LYS A 7 1.59 13.60 -5.20
C LYS A 7 0.76 12.70 -4.30
N THR A 8 -0.55 12.93 -4.28
CA THR A 8 -1.49 12.01 -3.64
C THR A 8 -1.30 10.60 -4.22
N PRO A 9 -1.14 9.57 -3.39
CA PRO A 9 -0.93 8.22 -3.89
C PRO A 9 -2.17 7.76 -4.68
N LYS A 10 -1.93 6.97 -5.74
CA LYS A 10 -3.02 6.39 -6.54
C LYS A 10 -3.95 5.49 -5.72
N ILE A 11 -3.43 4.86 -4.65
CA ILE A 11 -4.17 3.99 -3.75
C ILE A 11 -4.40 4.72 -2.44
N ALA A 12 -5.68 4.98 -2.11
CA ALA A 12 -6.06 5.74 -0.93
C ALA A 12 -6.00 4.92 0.37
N LYS A 13 -6.14 3.57 0.30
CA LYS A 13 -6.10 2.65 1.43
C LYS A 13 -5.41 1.35 1.06
N ALA A 14 -4.48 0.89 1.90
CA ALA A 14 -3.79 -0.39 1.76
C ALA A 14 -3.50 -1.02 3.13
N ARG A 15 -3.13 -2.30 3.13
CA ARG A 15 -2.64 -3.00 4.33
C ARG A 15 -1.14 -2.90 4.48
N TYR A 16 -0.43 -2.89 3.37
CA TYR A 16 1.01 -2.92 3.31
C TYR A 16 1.51 -1.63 2.70
N TRP A 17 2.43 -0.98 3.37
CA TRP A 17 2.99 0.28 2.94
C TRP A 17 4.50 0.24 3.01
N TRP A 18 5.16 0.87 2.08
CA TRP A 18 6.59 1.02 2.10
C TRP A 18 7.00 2.48 1.97
N ALA A 19 8.18 2.80 2.48
CA ALA A 19 8.75 4.13 2.44
C ALA A 19 10.27 4.08 2.33
N VAL A 20 10.84 5.22 1.91
CA VAL A 20 12.26 5.51 2.00
C VAL A 20 12.47 6.60 3.04
N LEU A 21 13.25 6.30 4.08
CA LEU A 21 13.59 7.23 5.14
C LEU A 21 15.06 7.62 5.05
N TYR A 22 15.35 8.92 5.06
CA TYR A 22 16.72 9.44 5.03
C TYR A 22 17.29 9.49 6.46
N GLN A 23 18.36 8.73 6.72
CA GLN A 23 18.92 8.56 8.06
C GLN A 23 19.33 9.87 8.73
N GLU A 24 19.81 10.87 7.96
CA GLU A 24 20.18 12.20 8.46
C GLU A 24 19.02 12.99 9.13
N ASN A 25 17.80 12.59 8.85
CA ASN A 25 16.58 13.18 9.39
C ASN A 25 15.83 12.27 10.36
N MET A 26 16.31 11.04 10.56
CA MET A 26 15.78 10.13 11.56
C MET A 26 16.29 10.48 12.96
N ARG A 27 15.54 10.08 13.96
CA ARG A 27 16.00 10.20 15.36
C ARG A 27 17.22 9.30 15.58
N PRO A 28 18.19 9.71 16.44
CA PRO A 28 19.42 8.93 16.63
C PRO A 28 19.20 7.52 17.16
N ASP A 29 18.18 7.33 17.99
CA ASP A 29 17.80 6.08 18.67
C ASP A 29 16.74 5.27 17.91
N TRP A 30 16.54 5.53 16.62
CA TRP A 30 15.44 4.92 15.86
C TRP A 30 15.49 3.39 15.82
N ARG A 31 16.69 2.80 15.83
CA ARG A 31 16.84 1.33 15.77
C ARG A 31 16.38 0.65 17.05
N GLU A 32 16.70 1.24 18.19
CA GLU A 32 16.32 0.74 19.52
C GLU A 32 14.83 1.00 19.81
N ALA A 33 14.29 2.08 19.26
CA ALA A 33 12.94 2.54 19.54
C ALA A 33 11.90 2.08 18.50
N ILE A 34 12.31 1.48 17.38
CA ILE A 34 11.41 1.20 16.24
C ILE A 34 10.24 0.30 16.62
N ASP A 35 10.44 -0.71 17.45
CA ASP A 35 9.41 -1.64 17.91
C ASP A 35 8.30 -0.89 18.67
N ASP A 36 8.69 -0.04 19.61
CA ASP A 36 7.79 0.73 20.46
C ASP A 36 7.10 1.85 19.68
N LEU A 37 7.80 2.47 18.73
CA LEU A 37 7.28 3.59 17.95
C LEU A 37 6.26 3.12 16.90
N LEU A 38 6.58 2.10 16.14
CA LEU A 38 5.69 1.64 15.07
C LEU A 38 4.52 0.83 15.60
N GLN A 39 4.76 -0.06 16.58
CA GLN A 39 3.78 -1.01 17.11
C GLN A 39 3.05 -1.82 16.01
N LEU A 40 3.68 -1.96 14.86
CA LEU A 40 3.20 -2.66 13.68
C LEU A 40 4.29 -3.61 13.19
N PRO A 41 3.94 -4.76 12.63
CA PRO A 41 4.89 -5.61 11.92
C PRO A 41 5.63 -4.81 10.84
N TYR A 42 6.97 -4.92 10.84
CA TYR A 42 7.81 -4.21 9.87
C TYR A 42 8.98 -5.08 9.38
N ALA A 43 9.47 -4.73 8.20
CA ALA A 43 10.74 -5.20 7.67
C ALA A 43 11.50 -4.01 7.08
N TYR A 44 12.81 -3.92 7.31
CA TYR A 44 13.63 -2.87 6.70
C TYR A 44 15.01 -3.37 6.27
N CYS A 45 15.66 -2.58 5.42
CA CYS A 45 17.07 -2.70 5.08
C CYS A 45 17.69 -1.31 4.99
N GLU A 46 18.91 -1.16 5.54
CA GLU A 46 19.69 0.07 5.47
C GLU A 46 20.54 0.08 4.20
N HIS A 47 20.43 1.14 3.42
CA HIS A 47 21.17 1.34 2.19
C HIS A 47 22.27 2.38 2.38
N THR A 48 23.50 1.92 2.41
CA THR A 48 24.69 2.76 2.63
C THR A 48 25.65 2.75 1.45
N ALA A 49 25.46 1.85 0.48
CA ALA A 49 26.35 1.65 -0.67
C ALA A 49 25.70 2.04 -2.01
N ASP A 50 24.47 2.56 -2.00
CA ASP A 50 23.78 2.96 -3.22
C ASP A 50 24.50 4.10 -3.94
N LYS A 51 24.55 4.02 -5.27
CA LYS A 51 25.10 5.06 -6.14
C LYS A 51 23.99 5.89 -6.78
N ASP A 52 24.20 7.18 -6.89
CA ASP A 52 23.34 8.07 -7.66
C ASP A 52 23.97 8.30 -9.04
N SER A 53 23.17 8.47 -10.08
CA SER A 53 23.62 8.81 -11.43
C SER A 53 24.43 10.12 -11.53
N LYS A 54 24.38 10.96 -10.49
CA LYS A 54 25.04 12.28 -10.41
C LYS A 54 26.17 12.35 -9.39
N SER A 55 26.31 11.36 -8.52
CA SER A 55 27.33 11.31 -7.48
C SER A 55 27.70 9.85 -7.18
N ASP A 56 28.95 9.61 -6.77
CA ASP A 56 29.42 8.26 -6.42
C ASP A 56 28.70 7.66 -5.19
N HIS A 57 27.97 8.46 -4.42
CA HIS A 57 27.23 8.00 -3.27
C HIS A 57 25.85 8.67 -3.17
N ARG A 58 24.83 7.85 -3.05
CA ARG A 58 23.49 8.31 -2.61
C ARG A 58 23.49 8.46 -1.10
N LYS A 59 22.72 9.42 -0.57
CA LYS A 59 22.53 9.58 0.88
C LYS A 59 22.06 8.28 1.53
N ASN A 60 22.62 7.96 2.69
CA ASN A 60 22.20 6.82 3.47
C ASN A 60 20.68 6.90 3.76
N HIS A 61 19.99 5.82 3.47
CA HIS A 61 18.56 5.73 3.63
C HIS A 61 18.12 4.33 4.05
N VAL A 62 16.90 4.24 4.53
CA VAL A 62 16.28 2.99 4.96
C VAL A 62 15.08 2.73 4.09
N HIS A 63 15.04 1.58 3.43
CA HIS A 63 13.82 1.05 2.85
C HIS A 63 13.07 0.29 3.94
N ILE A 64 11.80 0.63 4.16
CA ILE A 64 10.99 0.01 5.19
C ILE A 64 9.61 -0.36 4.65
N ILE A 65 9.11 -1.50 5.10
CA ILE A 65 7.73 -1.96 4.90
C ILE A 65 7.07 -2.04 6.27
N VAL A 66 5.81 -1.64 6.36
CA VAL A 66 4.94 -1.92 7.50
C VAL A 66 3.69 -2.67 7.05
N ALA A 67 3.21 -3.57 7.89
CA ALA A 67 2.02 -4.38 7.65
C ALA A 67 0.94 -4.06 8.70
N LYS A 68 -0.31 -3.96 8.25
CA LYS A 68 -1.49 -3.84 9.12
C LYS A 68 -2.44 -5.00 8.88
N SER A 69 -3.17 -5.39 9.90
CA SER A 69 -4.24 -6.40 9.79
C SER A 69 -5.40 -5.92 8.91
N ASN A 70 -5.71 -4.62 8.97
CA ASN A 70 -6.77 -3.97 8.19
C ASN A 70 -6.19 -2.89 7.28
N THR A 71 -6.94 -2.47 6.27
CA THR A 71 -6.56 -1.35 5.41
C THR A 71 -6.46 -0.05 6.22
N THR A 72 -5.49 0.78 5.86
CA THR A 72 -5.27 2.10 6.47
C THR A 72 -5.06 3.16 5.39
N SER A 73 -5.37 4.41 5.72
CA SER A 73 -5.21 5.53 4.79
C SER A 73 -3.74 5.97 4.69
N TYR A 74 -3.40 6.57 3.56
CA TYR A 74 -2.12 7.23 3.34
C TYR A 74 -1.75 8.22 4.46
N LYS A 75 -2.72 9.07 4.87
CA LYS A 75 -2.48 10.06 5.92
C LYS A 75 -2.04 9.40 7.23
N HIS A 76 -2.76 8.38 7.67
CA HIS A 76 -2.45 7.70 8.92
C HIS A 76 -1.09 7.00 8.87
N ILE A 77 -0.74 6.34 7.76
CA ILE A 77 0.53 5.64 7.66
C ILE A 77 1.73 6.61 7.56
N MET A 78 1.54 7.79 6.95
CA MET A 78 2.53 8.87 6.99
C MET A 78 2.79 9.35 8.42
N GLU A 79 1.76 9.44 9.27
CA GLU A 79 1.91 9.78 10.69
C GLU A 79 2.73 8.69 11.41
N VAL A 80 2.48 7.41 11.13
CA VAL A 80 3.24 6.29 11.70
C VAL A 80 4.71 6.35 11.31
N PHE A 81 5.04 6.49 10.03
CA PHE A 81 6.43 6.60 9.60
C PHE A 81 7.14 7.84 10.16
N ASN A 82 6.42 8.95 10.32
CA ASN A 82 6.98 10.18 10.89
C ASN A 82 7.38 10.05 12.36
N LEU A 83 6.93 9.02 13.10
CA LEU A 83 7.41 8.72 14.46
C LEU A 83 8.92 8.42 14.48
N LEU A 84 9.48 7.97 13.37
CA LEU A 84 10.91 7.71 13.21
C LEU A 84 11.73 8.97 12.86
N SER A 85 11.09 10.11 12.62
CA SER A 85 11.77 11.37 12.32
C SER A 85 12.30 12.03 13.59
N ALA A 86 13.46 12.68 13.48
CA ALA A 86 13.98 13.52 14.57
C ALA A 86 13.06 14.74 14.80
N PRO A 87 13.00 15.29 16.01
CA PRO A 87 12.20 16.47 16.31
C PRO A 87 12.49 17.62 15.33
N GLY A 88 11.43 18.16 14.72
CA GLY A 88 11.53 19.24 13.76
C GLY A 88 12.08 18.86 12.38
N LYS A 89 12.37 17.56 12.13
CA LYS A 89 12.82 17.05 10.83
C LYS A 89 11.75 16.16 10.18
N LYS A 90 11.95 15.87 8.89
CA LYS A 90 11.11 14.98 8.10
C LYS A 90 12.01 13.93 7.45
N ALA A 91 11.93 12.68 7.92
CA ALA A 91 12.77 11.59 7.42
C ALA A 91 12.28 11.06 6.06
N LEU A 92 10.99 11.24 5.72
CA LEU A 92 10.40 10.81 4.46
C LEU A 92 9.54 11.93 3.86
N ASN A 93 9.40 11.92 2.53
CA ASN A 93 8.50 12.84 1.81
C ASN A 93 7.17 12.19 1.45
N THR A 94 7.19 10.88 1.17
CA THR A 94 6.00 10.11 0.77
C THR A 94 6.16 8.66 1.16
N CYS A 95 5.04 7.93 1.20
CA CYS A 95 5.03 6.48 1.26
C CYS A 95 4.13 5.94 0.14
N GLU A 96 4.23 4.67 -0.16
CA GLU A 96 3.46 4.03 -1.22
C GLU A 96 2.86 2.72 -0.73
N ALA A 97 1.70 2.37 -1.28
CA ALA A 97 1.09 1.07 -1.02
C ALA A 97 1.91 -0.04 -1.70
N CYS A 98 2.17 -1.12 -0.97
CA CYS A 98 2.74 -2.33 -1.57
C CYS A 98 1.65 -3.05 -2.38
N VAL A 99 1.72 -2.96 -3.68
CA VAL A 99 0.82 -3.70 -4.59
C VAL A 99 1.06 -5.21 -4.48
N ASN A 100 2.32 -5.60 -4.27
CA ASN A 100 2.75 -6.97 -4.03
C ASN A 100 3.77 -6.97 -2.90
N ILE A 101 3.40 -7.53 -1.75
CA ILE A 101 4.23 -7.51 -0.54
C ILE A 101 5.55 -8.26 -0.75
N ARG A 102 5.55 -9.40 -1.48
CA ARG A 102 6.77 -10.14 -1.81
C ARG A 102 7.72 -9.29 -2.64
N HIS A 103 7.22 -8.64 -3.68
CA HIS A 103 8.03 -7.75 -4.52
C HIS A 103 8.66 -6.60 -3.70
N CYS A 104 7.89 -5.98 -2.80
CA CYS A 104 8.41 -4.94 -1.92
C CYS A 104 9.47 -5.50 -0.94
N TYR A 105 9.26 -6.73 -0.43
CA TYR A 105 10.20 -7.39 0.47
C TYR A 105 11.53 -7.76 -0.23
N ASP A 106 11.45 -8.22 -1.47
CA ASP A 106 12.65 -8.47 -2.30
C ASP A 106 13.35 -7.16 -2.68
N TYR A 107 12.55 -6.10 -2.91
CA TYR A 107 13.09 -4.76 -3.18
C TYR A 107 13.87 -4.16 -1.99
N LEU A 108 13.60 -4.57 -0.75
CA LEU A 108 14.37 -4.12 0.42
C LEU A 108 15.87 -4.34 0.26
N ILE A 109 16.29 -5.39 -0.44
CA ILE A 109 17.70 -5.72 -0.69
C ILE A 109 18.05 -5.59 -2.18
N HIS A 110 17.21 -4.92 -2.97
CA HIS A 110 17.31 -4.79 -4.41
C HIS A 110 17.30 -6.12 -5.19
N ASP A 111 16.77 -7.20 -4.60
CA ASP A 111 16.69 -8.52 -5.24
C ASP A 111 15.44 -8.64 -6.13
N THR A 112 15.30 -7.72 -7.07
CA THR A 112 14.25 -7.75 -8.11
C THR A 112 14.88 -7.68 -9.50
N ASP A 113 14.19 -8.21 -10.51
CA ASP A 113 14.66 -8.14 -11.90
C ASP A 113 14.89 -6.70 -12.36
N SER A 114 14.05 -5.77 -11.93
CA SER A 114 14.20 -4.35 -12.25
C SER A 114 15.48 -3.78 -11.64
N CYS A 115 15.78 -4.08 -10.38
CA CYS A 115 17.01 -3.63 -9.72
C CYS A 115 18.24 -4.22 -10.36
N ARG A 116 18.23 -5.50 -10.69
CA ARG A 116 19.34 -6.18 -11.40
C ARG A 116 19.59 -5.56 -12.78
N LYS A 117 18.52 -5.31 -13.56
CA LYS A 117 18.63 -4.64 -14.88
C LYS A 117 19.15 -3.21 -14.79
N GLN A 118 18.87 -2.51 -13.70
CA GLN A 118 19.35 -1.15 -13.46
C GLN A 118 20.77 -1.11 -12.86
N GLY A 119 21.38 -2.27 -12.58
CA GLY A 119 22.71 -2.35 -11.96
C GLY A 119 22.75 -1.79 -10.53
N LYS A 120 21.64 -1.85 -9.79
CA LYS A 120 21.61 -1.43 -8.40
C LYS A 120 22.46 -2.35 -7.54
N GLU A 121 23.06 -1.77 -6.48
CA GLU A 121 23.77 -2.54 -5.46
C GLU A 121 22.84 -3.58 -4.85
N GLN A 122 23.30 -4.84 -4.80
CA GLN A 122 22.56 -5.93 -4.18
C GLN A 122 23.03 -6.08 -2.73
N TYR A 123 22.10 -6.11 -1.80
CA TYR A 123 22.40 -6.32 -0.39
C TYR A 123 22.21 -7.78 -0.01
N ASP A 124 23.01 -8.26 0.94
CA ASP A 124 22.87 -9.62 1.46
C ASP A 124 21.49 -9.83 2.12
N PRO A 125 20.82 -10.99 1.95
CA PRO A 125 19.55 -11.28 2.59
C PRO A 125 19.52 -11.06 4.12
N SER A 126 20.66 -11.24 4.80
CA SER A 126 20.79 -10.97 6.24
C SER A 126 20.69 -9.49 6.63
N CYS A 127 20.79 -8.57 5.65
CA CYS A 127 20.57 -7.14 5.87
C CYS A 127 19.09 -6.78 6.11
N ARG A 128 18.16 -7.68 5.80
CA ARG A 128 16.75 -7.51 6.15
C ARG A 128 16.56 -7.71 7.64
N ILE A 129 16.07 -6.71 8.31
CA ILE A 129 15.72 -6.76 9.72
C ILE A 129 14.20 -6.72 9.82
N THR A 130 13.63 -7.62 10.63
CA THR A 130 12.19 -7.71 10.87
C THR A 130 11.87 -7.51 12.34
N GLY A 131 10.73 -6.91 12.63
CA GLY A 131 10.26 -6.73 14.01
C GLY A 131 8.75 -6.83 14.12
N ASN A 132 8.26 -6.81 15.36
CA ASN A 132 6.85 -6.91 15.72
C ASN A 132 6.12 -8.07 15.02
N ASN A 133 6.76 -9.26 14.96
CA ASN A 133 6.23 -10.48 14.33
C ASN A 133 5.95 -10.35 12.82
N PHE A 134 6.76 -9.59 12.09
CA PHE A 134 6.66 -9.55 10.64
C PHE A 134 6.93 -10.94 10.04
N ASP A 135 5.97 -11.49 9.34
CA ASP A 135 6.07 -12.80 8.66
C ASP A 135 5.62 -12.65 7.21
N ILE A 136 6.61 -12.59 6.30
CA ILE A 136 6.34 -12.45 4.86
C ILE A 136 5.51 -13.62 4.32
N GLY A 137 5.75 -14.85 4.78
CA GLY A 137 5.00 -16.02 4.35
C GLY A 137 3.51 -15.96 4.72
N ALA A 138 3.20 -15.43 5.91
CA ALA A 138 1.82 -15.22 6.33
C ALA A 138 1.12 -14.12 5.51
N TYR A 139 1.84 -13.09 5.09
CA TYR A 139 1.26 -11.98 4.31
C TYR A 139 1.04 -12.32 2.84
N GLU A 140 1.73 -13.31 2.31
CA GLU A 140 1.47 -13.83 0.96
C GLU A 140 0.18 -14.64 0.88
N GLN A 141 -0.28 -15.15 2.02
CA GLN A 141 -1.50 -15.95 2.11
C GLN A 141 -2.63 -15.10 2.70
N ILE A 142 -3.59 -14.73 1.86
CA ILE A 142 -4.81 -14.06 2.34
C ILE A 142 -5.67 -15.09 3.07
N SER A 143 -5.83 -14.96 4.38
CA SER A 143 -6.70 -15.85 5.17
C SER A 143 -8.16 -15.74 4.73
N SER A 144 -8.97 -16.79 4.99
CA SER A 144 -10.41 -16.77 4.67
C SER A 144 -11.15 -15.60 5.35
N ALA A 145 -10.78 -15.26 6.57
CA ALA A 145 -11.36 -14.12 7.27
C ALA A 145 -11.02 -12.79 6.57
N GLN A 146 -9.79 -12.63 6.14
CA GLN A 146 -9.35 -11.45 5.38
C GLN A 146 -10.04 -11.36 4.01
N LYS A 147 -10.21 -12.48 3.31
CA LYS A 147 -10.96 -12.51 2.03
C LYS A 147 -12.40 -12.02 2.23
N GLN A 148 -13.06 -12.40 3.33
CA GLN A 148 -14.41 -11.95 3.64
C GLN A 148 -14.48 -10.45 3.93
N GLU A 149 -13.53 -9.89 4.68
CA GLU A 149 -13.48 -8.44 4.94
C GLU A 149 -13.22 -7.65 3.64
N MET A 150 -12.27 -8.09 2.81
CA MET A 150 -12.01 -7.47 1.52
C MET A 150 -13.24 -7.51 0.61
N LEU A 151 -13.97 -8.63 0.59
CA LEU A 151 -15.21 -8.76 -0.17
C LEU A 151 -16.28 -7.77 0.33
N LYS A 152 -16.44 -7.61 1.64
CA LYS A 152 -17.36 -6.62 2.22
C LYS A 152 -17.01 -5.19 1.82
N GLU A 153 -15.71 -4.85 1.85
CA GLU A 153 -15.24 -3.53 1.42
C GLU A 153 -15.57 -3.26 -0.05
N LEU A 154 -15.32 -4.25 -0.94
CA LEU A 154 -15.67 -4.13 -2.36
C LEU A 154 -17.17 -3.99 -2.59
N VAL A 155 -18.00 -4.75 -1.87
CA VAL A 155 -19.45 -4.62 -1.93
C VAL A 155 -19.89 -3.24 -1.44
N GLY A 156 -19.34 -2.77 -0.33
CA GLY A 156 -19.59 -1.42 0.18
C GLY A 156 -19.23 -0.33 -0.84
N TYR A 157 -18.10 -0.50 -1.51
CA TYR A 157 -17.64 0.40 -2.55
C TYR A 157 -18.58 0.42 -3.77
N ILE A 158 -19.08 -0.75 -4.22
CA ILE A 158 -20.10 -0.85 -5.30
C ILE A 158 -21.37 -0.09 -4.91
N ILE A 159 -21.86 -0.27 -3.68
CA ILE A 159 -23.10 0.34 -3.22
C ILE A 159 -22.92 1.86 -3.09
N ALA A 160 -21.84 2.31 -2.45
CA ALA A 160 -21.59 3.73 -2.20
C ALA A 160 -21.43 4.54 -3.50
N ASN A 161 -20.75 3.99 -4.50
CA ASN A 161 -20.53 4.65 -5.79
C ASN A 161 -21.63 4.35 -6.82
N GLY A 162 -22.52 3.41 -6.52
CA GLY A 162 -23.64 3.08 -7.37
C GLY A 162 -23.26 2.48 -8.72
N PHE A 163 -22.17 1.71 -8.79
CA PHE A 163 -21.78 1.02 -10.03
C PHE A 163 -22.88 0.10 -10.51
N THR A 164 -23.19 0.16 -11.80
CA THR A 164 -24.24 -0.62 -12.46
C THR A 164 -23.70 -1.74 -13.34
N THR A 165 -22.41 -1.69 -13.67
CA THR A 165 -21.72 -2.74 -14.43
C THR A 165 -20.48 -3.20 -13.68
N ILE A 166 -20.12 -4.47 -13.87
CA ILE A 166 -18.90 -5.04 -13.30
C ILE A 166 -17.65 -4.41 -13.90
N ASN A 167 -17.70 -3.99 -15.17
CA ASN A 167 -16.58 -3.37 -15.85
C ASN A 167 -16.21 -2.01 -15.23
N ASP A 168 -17.20 -1.13 -15.05
CA ASP A 168 -16.99 0.20 -14.44
C ASP A 168 -16.43 0.06 -13.02
N PHE A 169 -17.01 -0.87 -12.24
CA PHE A 169 -16.50 -1.20 -10.92
C PHE A 169 -15.06 -1.69 -10.96
N THR A 170 -14.73 -2.64 -11.86
CA THR A 170 -13.39 -3.23 -11.93
C THR A 170 -12.35 -2.17 -12.26
N VAL A 171 -12.63 -1.30 -13.25
CA VAL A 171 -11.73 -0.19 -13.62
C VAL A 171 -11.51 0.76 -12.44
N ALA A 172 -12.56 1.13 -11.72
CA ALA A 172 -12.45 1.98 -10.54
C ALA A 172 -11.68 1.28 -9.42
N ALA A 173 -11.98 0.00 -9.15
CA ALA A 173 -11.31 -0.77 -8.10
C ALA A 173 -9.81 -0.94 -8.36
N MET A 174 -9.37 -1.11 -9.61
CA MET A 174 -7.95 -1.16 -9.99
C MET A 174 -7.19 0.13 -9.69
N ASN A 175 -7.88 1.27 -9.63
CA ASN A 175 -7.28 2.56 -9.29
C ASN A 175 -7.30 2.86 -7.79
N ASP A 176 -8.33 2.40 -7.08
CA ASP A 176 -8.63 2.81 -5.70
C ASP A 176 -8.18 1.79 -4.65
N PHE A 177 -7.95 0.52 -5.05
CA PHE A 177 -7.53 -0.57 -4.15
C PHE A 177 -6.14 -1.09 -4.53
N ASP A 178 -5.45 -1.69 -3.56
CA ASP A 178 -4.18 -2.34 -3.81
C ASP A 178 -4.34 -3.68 -4.56
N GLY A 179 -3.21 -4.20 -5.10
CA GLY A 179 -3.22 -5.42 -5.92
C GLY A 179 -3.69 -6.69 -5.22
N CYS A 180 -3.72 -6.72 -3.87
CA CYS A 180 -4.24 -7.89 -3.15
C CYS A 180 -5.75 -8.07 -3.37
N TYR A 181 -6.49 -7.01 -3.68
CA TYR A 181 -7.92 -7.09 -3.99
C TYR A 181 -8.22 -7.79 -5.32
N TRP A 182 -7.23 -7.86 -6.22
CA TRP A 182 -7.42 -8.50 -7.53
C TRP A 182 -7.86 -9.97 -7.41
N GLU A 183 -7.22 -10.74 -6.52
CA GLU A 183 -7.63 -12.13 -6.27
C GLU A 183 -9.10 -12.23 -5.83
N ILE A 184 -9.54 -11.27 -5.00
CA ILE A 184 -10.94 -11.23 -4.52
C ILE A 184 -11.89 -10.84 -5.66
N ILE A 185 -11.53 -9.84 -6.45
CA ILE A 185 -12.35 -9.40 -7.60
C ILE A 185 -12.54 -10.56 -8.59
N VAL A 186 -11.48 -11.25 -8.95
CA VAL A 186 -11.54 -12.40 -9.86
C VAL A 186 -12.30 -13.57 -9.23
N GLY A 187 -11.97 -13.94 -8.00
CA GLY A 187 -12.56 -15.09 -7.32
C GLY A 187 -14.05 -14.93 -6.97
N TYR A 188 -14.51 -13.70 -6.76
CA TYR A 188 -15.89 -13.38 -6.39
C TYR A 188 -16.63 -12.54 -7.45
N ASN A 189 -16.15 -12.56 -8.70
CA ASN A 189 -16.67 -11.73 -9.79
C ASN A 189 -18.19 -11.84 -9.92
N GLY A 190 -18.76 -13.04 -9.97
CA GLY A 190 -20.21 -13.23 -10.07
C GLY A 190 -21.00 -12.70 -8.86
N THR A 191 -20.40 -12.65 -7.68
CA THR A 191 -21.03 -12.03 -6.51
C THR A 191 -21.04 -10.51 -6.66
N LEU A 192 -19.93 -9.90 -7.03
CA LEU A 192 -19.78 -8.46 -7.23
C LEU A 192 -20.69 -7.96 -8.37
N GLU A 193 -20.79 -8.72 -9.46
CA GLU A 193 -21.71 -8.43 -10.58
C GLU A 193 -23.18 -8.36 -10.12
N ARG A 194 -23.60 -9.25 -9.23
CA ARG A 194 -24.99 -9.23 -8.68
C ARG A 194 -25.28 -7.92 -7.94
N TYR A 195 -24.33 -7.36 -7.21
CA TYR A 195 -24.48 -6.07 -6.55
C TYR A 195 -24.55 -4.92 -7.57
N CYS A 196 -23.72 -4.91 -8.61
CA CYS A 196 -23.79 -3.95 -9.70
C CYS A 196 -25.17 -4.01 -10.39
N ARG A 197 -25.63 -5.22 -10.72
CA ARG A 197 -26.96 -5.45 -11.30
C ARG A 197 -28.08 -4.97 -10.38
N GLY A 198 -27.94 -5.16 -9.07
CA GLY A 198 -28.89 -4.64 -8.09
C GLY A 198 -29.03 -3.11 -8.15
N ASN A 199 -27.93 -2.39 -8.28
CA ASN A 199 -27.93 -0.94 -8.48
C ASN A 199 -28.59 -0.54 -9.81
N TYR A 200 -28.30 -1.26 -10.88
CA TYR A 200 -28.96 -1.04 -12.19
C TYR A 200 -30.47 -1.17 -12.08
N LEU A 201 -30.98 -2.26 -11.49
CA LEU A 201 -32.41 -2.49 -11.33
C LEU A 201 -33.09 -1.42 -10.47
N LYS A 202 -32.44 -0.97 -9.39
CA LYS A 202 -32.95 0.14 -8.57
C LYS A 202 -33.04 1.45 -9.37
N ARG A 203 -32.05 1.76 -10.20
CA ARG A 203 -32.08 2.96 -11.06
C ARG A 203 -33.21 2.86 -12.09
N LYS A 204 -33.34 1.70 -12.73
CA LYS A 204 -34.40 1.45 -13.72
C LYS A 204 -35.80 1.62 -13.13
N ALA A 205 -36.07 0.98 -11.98
CA ALA A 205 -37.35 1.12 -11.29
C ALA A 205 -37.67 2.57 -10.89
N LYS A 206 -36.66 3.36 -10.49
CA LYS A 206 -36.86 4.78 -10.18
C LYS A 206 -37.18 5.62 -11.41
N ALA A 207 -36.59 5.30 -12.57
CA ALA A 207 -36.89 5.98 -13.83
C ALA A 207 -38.32 5.68 -14.28
N GLU A 208 -38.73 4.40 -14.29
CA GLU A 208 -40.08 3.96 -14.67
C GLU A 208 -41.16 4.57 -13.75
N ALA A 209 -40.87 4.70 -12.44
CA ALA A 209 -41.83 5.34 -11.51
C ALA A 209 -41.95 6.86 -11.74
N ARG A 210 -40.95 7.54 -12.23
CA ARG A 210 -40.99 8.95 -12.63
C ARG A 210 -41.85 9.17 -13.86
N ASP A 211 -41.59 8.32 -14.90
CA ASP A 211 -42.30 8.40 -16.18
C ASP A 211 -43.79 8.02 -16.04
N ALA A 212 -44.17 7.22 -15.04
CA ALA A 212 -45.53 6.81 -14.76
C ALA A 212 -46.31 7.82 -13.86
N GLY A 213 -45.63 8.80 -13.29
CA GLY A 213 -46.20 9.84 -12.41
C GLY A 213 -46.47 11.19 -13.11
N GLU A 214 -46.10 11.31 -14.40
CA GLU A 214 -46.48 12.40 -15.29
C GLU A 214 -47.73 11.98 -16.15
#